data_3967bfdf290185fae3cca821909b1351
#
_entry.id   3967bfdf290185fae3cca821909b1351
#
_cell.length_a   1.000
_cell.length_b   1.000
_cell.length_c   1.000
_cell.angle_alpha   90.00
_cell.angle_beta   90.00
_cell.angle_gamma   90.00
#
_symmetry.space_group_name_H-M   'P 1'
#
loop_
_entity.id
_entity.type
_entity.pdbx_description
1 polymer ?
#
loop_
_entity_poly.entity_id
_entity_poly.type
_entity_poly.pdbx_seq_one_letter_code
_entity_poly.pdbx_strand_id
1 'polypeptide(L)'
;MNQEFQAVKDKAADQEILVTKRDGSKESIDLEKIHRVVHWASQDLDNISVSQVEINAQLAFFDGIKTEDIHETIIKSAADLISTDVPDYQYLAARLAIFH
;
A
#
# COMPACT_ATOMS: atom_id res chain seq x y z
N MET A 1 20.78 0.40 6.18
CA MET A 1 20.62 -0.26 5.14
C MET A 1 19.42 -1.17 5.10
N ASN A 2 19.54 -2.27 4.51
CA ASN A 2 18.42 -3.13 4.25
C ASN A 2 17.79 -3.77 5.47
N GLN A 3 18.41 -3.65 6.63
CA GLN A 3 17.89 -4.31 7.80
C GLN A 3 16.56 -3.78 8.28
N GLU A 4 16.35 -2.46 8.22
CA GLU A 4 15.07 -1.90 8.63
C GLU A 4 13.96 -2.32 7.69
N PHE A 5 14.23 -2.26 6.40
CA PHE A 5 13.24 -2.67 5.42
C PHE A 5 12.94 -4.15 5.54
N GLN A 6 13.98 -4.96 5.77
CA GLN A 6 13.83 -6.38 5.95
C GLN A 6 12.99 -6.69 7.18
N ALA A 7 13.20 -5.94 8.27
CA ALA A 7 12.44 -6.14 9.49
C ALA A 7 10.95 -5.89 9.28
N VAL A 8 10.61 -4.87 8.49
CA VAL A 8 9.20 -4.59 8.19
C VAL A 8 8.58 -5.72 7.40
N LYS A 9 9.27 -6.22 6.40
CA LYS A 9 8.79 -7.35 5.61
C LYS A 9 8.64 -8.61 6.47
N ASP A 10 9.64 -8.88 7.28
CA ASP A 10 9.63 -10.06 8.13
C ASP A 10 8.50 -9.98 9.14
N LYS A 11 8.29 -8.80 9.68
CA LYS A 11 7.21 -8.61 10.65
C LYS A 11 5.85 -8.86 10.03
N ALA A 12 5.63 -8.37 8.83
CA ALA A 12 4.37 -8.59 8.14
C ALA A 12 4.16 -10.07 7.86
N ALA A 13 5.22 -10.77 7.44
CA ALA A 13 5.15 -12.20 7.17
C ALA A 13 4.92 -13.00 8.45
N ASP A 14 5.65 -12.64 9.51
CA ASP A 14 5.56 -13.36 10.78
C ASP A 14 4.20 -13.19 11.44
N GLN A 15 3.63 -11.99 11.35
CA GLN A 15 2.35 -11.70 11.97
C GLN A 15 1.18 -12.22 11.16
N GLU A 16 1.44 -12.58 9.91
CA GLU A 16 0.42 -13.19 9.07
C GLU A 16 -0.91 -12.45 9.12
N ILE A 17 -0.87 -11.21 8.63
CA ILE A 17 -2.07 -10.38 8.59
C ILE A 17 -3.12 -11.04 7.72
N LEU A 18 -4.32 -11.22 8.28
CA LEU A 18 -5.44 -11.78 7.55
C LEU A 18 -6.34 -10.68 7.04
N VAL A 19 -6.86 -10.91 5.84
CA VAL A 19 -7.77 -9.98 5.17
C VAL A 19 -9.18 -10.57 5.21
N THR A 20 -10.15 -9.75 5.59
CA THR A 20 -11.55 -10.16 5.61
C THR A 20 -12.18 -9.83 4.26
N LYS A 21 -12.64 -10.87 3.56
CA LYS A 21 -13.28 -10.70 2.26
C LYS A 21 -14.76 -10.38 2.43
N ARG A 22 -15.40 -10.02 1.32
CA ARG A 22 -16.81 -9.64 1.36
C ARG A 22 -17.72 -10.71 1.92
N ASP A 23 -17.41 -11.96 1.65
CA ASP A 23 -18.23 -13.08 2.11
C ASP A 23 -17.92 -13.47 3.55
N GLY A 24 -17.05 -12.71 4.21
CA GLY A 24 -16.68 -12.98 5.59
C GLY A 24 -15.51 -13.93 5.76
N SER A 25 -15.07 -14.54 4.67
CA SER A 25 -13.93 -15.45 4.75
C SER A 25 -12.64 -14.66 4.93
N LYS A 26 -11.59 -15.34 5.37
CA LYS A 26 -10.30 -14.69 5.62
C LYS A 26 -9.22 -15.38 4.83
N GLU A 27 -8.25 -14.58 4.38
CA GLU A 27 -7.08 -15.12 3.69
C GLU A 27 -5.88 -14.24 3.99
N SER A 28 -4.69 -14.78 3.77
CA SER A 28 -3.46 -14.01 4.00
C SER A 28 -3.39 -12.82 3.06
N ILE A 29 -2.89 -11.71 3.57
CA ILE A 29 -2.72 -10.52 2.74
C ILE A 29 -1.72 -10.79 1.62
N ASP A 30 -2.04 -10.31 0.43
CA ASP A 30 -1.19 -10.49 -0.75
C ASP A 30 -0.41 -9.20 -1.01
N LEU A 31 0.77 -9.10 -0.44
CA LEU A 31 1.61 -7.93 -0.58
C LEU A 31 2.12 -7.77 -2.01
N GLU A 32 2.26 -8.88 -2.72
CA GLU A 32 2.70 -8.84 -4.11
C GLU A 32 1.67 -8.16 -5.00
N LYS A 33 0.40 -8.45 -4.78
CA LYS A 33 -0.67 -7.83 -5.53
C LYS A 33 -0.72 -6.33 -5.25
N ILE A 34 -0.53 -5.94 -4.00
CA ILE A 34 -0.48 -4.53 -3.63
C ILE A 34 0.67 -3.84 -4.35
N HIS A 35 1.83 -4.48 -4.37
CA HIS A 35 3.00 -3.93 -5.08
C HIS A 35 2.70 -3.70 -6.56
N ARG A 36 2.05 -4.67 -7.21
CA ARG A 36 1.73 -4.54 -8.63
C ARG A 36 0.77 -3.41 -8.91
N VAL A 37 -0.23 -3.22 -8.04
CA VAL A 37 -1.20 -2.16 -8.22
C VAL A 37 -0.53 -0.79 -8.08
N VAL A 38 0.28 -0.61 -7.03
CA VAL A 38 0.97 0.66 -6.81
C VAL A 38 1.97 0.92 -7.93
N HIS A 39 2.69 -0.11 -8.34
CA HIS A 39 3.65 0.03 -9.43
C HIS A 39 2.96 0.44 -10.73
N TRP A 40 1.83 -0.21 -11.02
CA TRP A 40 1.06 0.14 -12.23
C TRP A 40 0.60 1.59 -12.19
N ALA A 41 0.07 2.02 -11.05
CA ALA A 41 -0.43 3.39 -10.91
C ALA A 41 0.69 4.43 -10.96
N SER A 42 1.93 4.02 -10.72
CA SER A 42 3.08 4.93 -10.72
C SER A 42 3.71 5.13 -12.09
N GLN A 43 3.21 4.46 -13.12
CA GLN A 43 3.79 4.57 -14.46
C GLN A 43 3.81 6.03 -14.91
N ASP A 44 4.94 6.44 -15.48
CA ASP A 44 5.15 7.79 -16.00
C ASP A 44 5.21 8.89 -14.93
N LEU A 45 5.28 8.51 -13.67
CA LEU A 45 5.47 9.47 -12.59
C LEU A 45 6.90 9.33 -12.07
N ASP A 46 7.69 10.41 -12.18
CA ASP A 46 9.13 10.31 -11.95
C ASP A 46 9.58 10.56 -10.53
N ASN A 47 8.89 11.40 -9.79
CA ASN A 47 9.38 11.87 -8.50
C ASN A 47 8.72 11.18 -7.31
N ILE A 48 8.22 9.98 -7.50
CA ILE A 48 7.58 9.25 -6.41
C ILE A 48 8.39 8.02 -6.04
N SER A 49 8.21 7.59 -4.81
CA SER A 49 8.83 6.38 -4.31
C SER A 49 7.73 5.35 -4.04
N VAL A 50 7.64 4.34 -4.88
CA VAL A 50 6.68 3.26 -4.69
C VAL A 50 6.92 2.57 -3.35
N SER A 51 8.19 2.37 -3.00
CA SER A 51 8.54 1.74 -1.72
C SER A 51 8.01 2.52 -0.53
N GLN A 52 8.09 3.85 -0.59
CA GLN A 52 7.61 4.67 0.52
C GLN A 52 6.10 4.53 0.71
N VAL A 53 5.36 4.51 -0.40
CA VAL A 53 3.91 4.32 -0.34
C VAL A 53 3.60 2.96 0.25
N GLU A 54 4.29 1.93 -0.19
CA GLU A 54 4.05 0.57 0.29
C GLU A 54 4.36 0.43 1.77
N ILE A 55 5.47 1.00 2.21
CA ILE A 55 5.85 0.94 3.62
C ILE A 55 4.80 1.64 4.48
N ASN A 56 4.39 2.83 4.08
CA ASN A 56 3.37 3.57 4.82
C ASN A 56 2.06 2.79 4.91
N ALA A 57 1.67 2.17 3.81
CA ALA A 57 0.43 1.38 3.79
C ALA A 57 0.55 0.17 4.70
N GLN A 58 1.67 -0.54 4.63
CA GLN A 58 1.87 -1.74 5.44
C GLN A 58 1.85 -1.44 6.93
N LEU A 59 2.37 -0.29 7.32
CA LEU A 59 2.37 0.11 8.72
C LEU A 59 0.97 0.36 9.26
N ALA A 60 0.03 0.65 8.36
CA ALA A 60 -1.36 0.93 8.74
C ALA A 60 -2.26 -0.31 8.68
N PHE A 61 -1.78 -1.40 8.10
CA PHE A 61 -2.58 -2.62 8.01
C PHE A 61 -2.68 -3.30 9.38
N PHE A 62 -3.78 -3.98 9.60
CA PHE A 62 -4.01 -4.71 10.84
C PHE A 62 -4.74 -6.01 10.54
N ASP A 63 -4.61 -6.97 11.45
CA ASP A 63 -5.23 -8.27 11.29
C ASP A 63 -6.75 -8.14 11.24
N GLY A 64 -7.35 -8.76 10.24
CA GLY A 64 -8.79 -8.68 10.05
C GLY A 64 -9.25 -7.53 9.18
N ILE A 65 -8.32 -6.73 8.63
CA ILE A 65 -8.66 -5.59 7.79
C ILE A 65 -9.50 -6.05 6.59
N LYS A 66 -10.49 -5.25 6.23
CA LYS A 66 -11.35 -5.57 5.08
C LYS A 66 -10.65 -5.24 3.78
N THR A 67 -10.98 -5.98 2.72
CA THR A 67 -10.38 -5.77 1.40
C THR A 67 -10.55 -4.32 0.95
N GLU A 68 -11.74 -3.76 1.11
CA GLU A 68 -11.99 -2.39 0.68
C GLU A 68 -11.18 -1.38 1.49
N ASP A 69 -10.91 -1.68 2.76
CA ASP A 69 -10.12 -0.79 3.60
C ASP A 69 -8.65 -0.83 3.24
N ILE A 70 -8.17 -1.96 2.71
CA ILE A 70 -6.81 -2.04 2.20
C ILE A 70 -6.61 -1.04 1.07
N HIS A 71 -7.55 -1.00 0.14
CA HIS A 71 -7.46 -0.10 -1.01
C HIS A 71 -7.46 1.35 -0.56
N GLU A 72 -8.37 1.70 0.34
CA GLU A 72 -8.44 3.05 0.88
C GLU A 72 -7.15 3.44 1.63
N THR A 73 -6.57 2.48 2.35
CA THR A 73 -5.33 2.71 3.07
C THR A 73 -4.19 3.03 2.10
N ILE A 74 -4.14 2.34 0.97
CA ILE A 74 -3.11 2.59 -0.03
C ILE A 74 -3.28 3.98 -0.63
N ILE A 75 -4.52 4.36 -0.94
CA ILE A 75 -4.80 5.70 -1.48
C ILE A 75 -4.38 6.76 -0.48
N LYS A 76 -4.74 6.58 0.77
CA LYS A 76 -4.39 7.53 1.81
C LYS A 76 -2.89 7.63 2.00
N SER A 77 -2.20 6.50 1.91
CA SER A 77 -0.75 6.49 2.06
C SER A 77 -0.06 7.31 0.96
N ALA A 78 -0.58 7.22 -0.26
CA ALA A 78 -0.07 8.04 -1.35
C ALA A 78 -0.40 9.51 -1.11
N ALA A 79 -1.62 9.79 -0.68
CA ALA A 79 -2.06 11.18 -0.45
C ALA A 79 -1.26 11.83 0.66
N ASP A 80 -0.88 11.07 1.68
CA ASP A 80 -0.10 11.60 2.81
C ASP A 80 1.29 12.07 2.37
N LEU A 81 1.76 11.61 1.22
CA LEU A 81 3.07 12.00 0.71
C LEU A 81 3.00 13.20 -0.24
N ILE A 82 1.80 13.71 -0.51
CA ILE A 82 1.65 14.90 -1.35
C ILE A 82 2.31 16.09 -0.67
N SER A 83 3.14 16.80 -1.40
CA SER A 83 3.80 17.98 -0.87
C SER A 83 4.00 19.00 -2.00
N THR A 84 4.38 20.21 -1.61
CA THR A 84 4.68 21.23 -2.58
C THR A 84 5.86 20.83 -3.46
N ASP A 85 6.82 20.11 -2.87
CA ASP A 85 8.03 19.70 -3.57
C ASP A 85 7.82 18.49 -4.47
N VAL A 86 6.87 17.62 -4.13
CA VAL A 86 6.62 16.42 -4.91
C VAL A 86 5.12 16.25 -5.14
N PRO A 87 4.55 17.06 -6.04
CA PRO A 87 3.11 16.98 -6.29
C PRO A 87 2.66 15.73 -7.02
N ASP A 88 3.59 14.95 -7.56
CA ASP A 88 3.26 13.76 -8.33
C ASP A 88 2.50 12.72 -7.52
N TYR A 89 2.64 12.73 -6.20
CA TYR A 89 1.86 11.82 -5.36
C TYR A 89 0.35 12.08 -5.48
N GLN A 90 -0.03 13.28 -5.86
CA GLN A 90 -1.43 13.60 -6.10
C GLN A 90 -1.97 12.78 -7.27
N TYR A 91 -1.18 12.66 -8.32
CA TYR A 91 -1.57 11.86 -9.48
C TYR A 91 -1.61 10.38 -9.14
N LEU A 92 -0.65 9.93 -8.34
CA LEU A 92 -0.64 8.54 -7.92
C LEU A 92 -1.89 8.21 -7.12
N ALA A 93 -2.24 9.05 -6.14
CA ALA A 93 -3.43 8.83 -5.33
C ALA A 93 -4.70 8.83 -6.20
N ALA A 94 -4.78 9.74 -7.16
CA ALA A 94 -5.93 9.81 -8.06
C ALA A 94 -6.06 8.54 -8.90
N ARG A 95 -4.95 8.04 -9.42
CA ARG A 95 -4.97 6.82 -10.23
C ARG A 95 -5.37 5.61 -9.40
N LEU A 96 -4.88 5.54 -8.17
CA LEU A 96 -5.26 4.45 -7.27
C LEU A 96 -6.75 4.47 -6.97
N ALA A 97 -7.30 5.67 -6.80
CA ALA A 97 -8.74 5.81 -6.56
C ALA A 97 -9.57 5.33 -7.75
N ILE A 98 -9.12 5.63 -8.95
CA ILE A 98 -9.81 5.20 -10.17
C ILE A 98 -9.73 3.69 -10.32
N PHE A 99 -8.62 3.11 -9.95
CA PHE A 99 -8.40 1.68 -10.08
C PHE A 99 -9.32 0.87 -9.17
N HIS A 100 -9.86 1.53 -8.18
CA HIS A 100 -10.80 0.89 -7.27
C HIS A 100 -12.01 0.37 -8.03
#